data_bdd8cb3c61e8ae924a4d265264f219b8
#
_entry.id   bdd8cb3c61e8ae924a4d265264f219b8
#
_cell.length_a   1.000
_cell.length_b   1.000
_cell.length_c   1.000
_cell.angle_alpha   90.00
_cell.angle_beta   90.00
_cell.angle_gamma   90.00
#
_symmetry.space_group_name_H-M   'P 1'
#
loop_
_entity.id
_entity.type
_entity.pdbx_description
1 polymer ?
#
loop_
_entity_poly.entity_id
_entity_poly.type
_entity_poly.pdbx_seq_one_letter_code
_entity_poly.pdbx_strand_id
1 'polypeptide(L)'
;MPVIVHDADLTRLCGEPARVVKLSAAAHAGKRLLGTTETIPRLADLLMIAAGRTPLLIELKSESGNAARLTAAVCRTLGARPGPVGIMSFDLRVGAWLARHRPDLRRGLIFSGREQRFARWIKMLVSRPDFLSLGVPELGAPWIRRAGVPVYVWTISDAVGRAWAGPRSTALIWEADGRP
;
A
#
# COMPACT_ATOMS: atom_id res chain seq x y z
N MET A 1 12.43 -4.02 -11.25
CA MET A 1 11.85 -2.67 -11.40
C MET A 1 10.43 -2.71 -10.84
N PRO A 2 10.05 -1.83 -9.92
CA PRO A 2 8.68 -1.74 -9.41
C PRO A 2 7.72 -1.16 -10.46
N VAL A 3 6.53 -1.79 -10.57
CA VAL A 3 5.42 -1.34 -11.40
C VAL A 3 4.21 -1.05 -10.53
N ILE A 4 3.28 -0.23 -11.02
CA ILE A 4 2.07 0.16 -10.29
C ILE A 4 0.89 -0.61 -10.87
N VAL A 5 0.38 -1.55 -10.08
CA VAL A 5 -0.75 -2.38 -10.45
C VAL A 5 -1.49 -2.80 -9.17
N HIS A 6 -2.81 -2.81 -9.23
CA HIS A 6 -3.62 -3.17 -8.05
C HIS A 6 -3.66 -4.69 -7.85
N ASP A 7 -3.86 -5.46 -8.90
CA ASP A 7 -4.15 -6.89 -8.83
C ASP A 7 -2.87 -7.75 -8.85
N ALA A 8 -2.93 -8.97 -8.31
CA ALA A 8 -1.83 -9.92 -8.34
C ALA A 8 -1.59 -10.53 -9.74
N ASP A 9 -2.61 -10.46 -10.62
CA ASP A 9 -2.55 -10.85 -12.01
C ASP A 9 -3.14 -9.77 -12.93
N LEU A 10 -2.95 -9.91 -14.23
CA LEU A 10 -3.34 -8.91 -15.21
C LEU A 10 -4.69 -9.20 -15.90
N THR A 11 -5.44 -10.20 -15.46
CA THR A 11 -6.70 -10.62 -16.11
C THR A 11 -7.69 -9.48 -16.20
N ARG A 12 -7.99 -8.82 -15.07
CA ARG A 12 -8.97 -7.74 -15.01
C ARG A 12 -8.50 -6.47 -15.73
N LEU A 13 -7.23 -6.14 -15.61
CA LEU A 13 -6.69 -4.87 -16.11
C LEU A 13 -6.22 -4.92 -17.56
N CYS A 14 -5.73 -6.08 -18.02
CA CYS A 14 -5.14 -6.23 -19.34
C CYS A 14 -5.73 -7.39 -20.17
N GLY A 15 -6.68 -8.14 -19.62
CA GLY A 15 -7.27 -9.32 -20.29
C GLY A 15 -6.34 -10.55 -20.34
N GLU A 16 -5.22 -10.56 -19.62
CA GLU A 16 -4.23 -11.63 -19.67
C GLU A 16 -4.05 -12.32 -18.32
N PRO A 17 -4.17 -13.66 -18.22
CA PRO A 17 -4.02 -14.39 -16.96
C PRO A 17 -2.54 -14.57 -16.56
N ALA A 18 -1.81 -13.46 -16.51
CA ALA A 18 -0.39 -13.45 -16.18
C ALA A 18 -0.14 -12.86 -14.79
N ARG A 19 0.59 -13.58 -13.94
CA ARG A 19 0.93 -13.05 -12.60
C ARG A 19 2.00 -11.97 -12.70
N VAL A 20 1.75 -10.82 -12.07
CA VAL A 20 2.63 -9.65 -12.04
C VAL A 20 4.05 -10.02 -11.62
N VAL A 21 4.20 -10.82 -10.56
CA VAL A 21 5.52 -11.17 -10.01
C VAL A 21 6.35 -12.08 -10.92
N LYS A 22 5.74 -12.73 -11.91
CA LYS A 22 6.42 -13.60 -12.87
C LYS A 22 6.87 -12.91 -14.14
N LEU A 23 6.41 -11.68 -14.38
CA LEU A 23 6.76 -10.94 -15.58
C LEU A 23 8.04 -10.14 -15.41
N SER A 24 8.83 -10.06 -16.47
CA SER A 24 9.96 -9.14 -16.54
C SER A 24 9.52 -7.68 -16.67
N ALA A 25 10.42 -6.75 -16.40
CA ALA A 25 10.15 -5.33 -16.56
C ALA A 25 9.76 -4.96 -18.00
N ALA A 26 10.40 -5.60 -18.98
CA ALA A 26 10.10 -5.40 -20.40
C ALA A 26 8.70 -5.95 -20.76
N ALA A 27 8.34 -7.10 -20.21
CA ALA A 27 7.01 -7.67 -20.43
C ALA A 27 5.89 -6.78 -19.87
N HIS A 28 6.09 -6.11 -18.71
CA HIS A 28 5.11 -5.17 -18.17
C HIS A 28 4.94 -3.93 -19.07
N ALA A 29 6.02 -3.39 -19.62
CA ALA A 29 6.01 -2.17 -20.43
C ALA A 29 5.14 -2.29 -21.70
N GLY A 30 4.95 -3.52 -22.22
CA GLY A 30 4.10 -3.77 -23.39
C GLY A 30 2.62 -4.07 -23.07
N LYS A 31 2.24 -4.16 -21.79
CA LYS A 31 0.88 -4.51 -21.38
C LYS A 31 -0.02 -3.27 -21.37
N ARG A 32 -1.02 -3.25 -22.24
CA ARG A 32 -2.02 -2.18 -22.30
C ARG A 32 -3.16 -2.44 -21.32
N LEU A 33 -3.62 -1.38 -20.70
CA LEU A 33 -4.85 -1.43 -19.89
C LEU A 33 -6.07 -1.50 -20.82
N LEU A 34 -7.01 -2.39 -20.48
CA LEU A 34 -8.22 -2.61 -21.30
C LEU A 34 -8.98 -1.31 -21.56
N GLY A 35 -9.37 -1.12 -22.82
CA GLY A 35 -10.14 0.05 -23.27
C GLY A 35 -9.32 1.35 -23.35
N THR A 36 -7.99 1.31 -23.20
CA THR A 36 -7.14 2.51 -23.25
C THR A 36 -5.91 2.30 -24.12
N THR A 37 -5.17 3.38 -24.37
CA THR A 37 -3.82 3.36 -24.96
C THR A 37 -2.72 3.29 -23.90
N GLU A 38 -3.09 3.40 -22.64
CA GLU A 38 -2.18 3.41 -21.50
C GLU A 38 -1.57 2.03 -21.22
N THR A 39 -0.37 2.03 -20.66
CA THR A 39 0.32 0.81 -20.22
C THR A 39 0.49 0.79 -18.71
N ILE A 40 0.89 -0.35 -18.16
CA ILE A 40 1.21 -0.46 -16.73
C ILE A 40 2.37 0.48 -16.39
N PRO A 41 2.15 1.51 -15.55
CA PRO A 41 3.17 2.50 -15.25
C PRO A 41 4.24 1.95 -14.32
N ARG A 42 5.44 2.48 -14.42
CA ARG A 42 6.53 2.21 -13.46
C ARG A 42 6.44 3.17 -12.28
N LEU A 43 6.92 2.75 -11.13
CA LEU A 43 7.03 3.64 -9.97
C LEU A 43 7.87 4.89 -10.28
N ALA A 44 8.93 4.75 -11.06
CA ALA A 44 9.75 5.89 -11.45
C ALA A 44 8.97 6.95 -12.24
N ASP A 45 8.05 6.54 -13.10
CA ASP A 45 7.23 7.46 -13.90
C ASP A 45 6.25 8.25 -13.00
N LEU A 46 5.63 7.57 -12.02
CA LEU A 46 4.80 8.24 -11.02
C LEU A 46 5.59 9.25 -10.19
N LEU A 47 6.80 8.90 -9.77
CA LEU A 47 7.65 9.81 -8.98
C LEU A 47 8.02 11.08 -9.77
N MET A 48 8.25 10.98 -11.07
CA MET A 48 8.47 12.16 -11.92
C MET A 48 7.22 13.05 -11.98
N ILE A 49 6.03 12.46 -12.09
CA ILE A 49 4.76 13.22 -12.11
C ILE A 49 4.52 13.89 -10.75
N ALA A 50 4.69 13.16 -9.65
CA ALA A 50 4.51 13.69 -8.30
C ALA A 50 5.53 14.78 -7.96
N ALA A 51 6.72 14.72 -8.56
CA ALA A 51 7.80 15.70 -8.44
C ALA A 51 8.15 16.09 -6.98
N GLY A 52 7.97 15.17 -6.04
CA GLY A 52 8.20 15.39 -4.61
C GLY A 52 7.19 16.36 -3.93
N ARG A 53 6.21 16.89 -4.66
CA ARG A 53 5.22 17.85 -4.17
C ARG A 53 3.94 17.20 -3.65
N THR A 54 3.55 16.10 -4.28
CA THR A 54 2.34 15.35 -3.89
C THR A 54 2.72 14.25 -2.92
N PRO A 55 2.10 14.19 -1.73
CA PRO A 55 2.28 13.07 -0.82
C PRO A 55 1.88 11.76 -1.47
N LEU A 56 2.71 10.74 -1.32
CA LEU A 56 2.46 9.41 -1.86
C LEU A 56 2.29 8.39 -0.75
N LEU A 57 1.24 7.58 -0.84
CA LEU A 57 1.02 6.41 -0.01
C LEU A 57 1.16 5.16 -0.89
N ILE A 58 2.25 4.41 -0.71
CA ILE A 58 2.62 3.29 -1.58
C ILE A 58 2.34 1.98 -0.86
N GLU A 59 1.40 1.20 -1.38
CA GLU A 59 1.17 -0.16 -0.91
C GLU A 59 2.10 -1.15 -1.62
N LEU A 60 2.88 -1.91 -0.85
CA LEU A 60 3.68 -3.01 -1.36
C LEU A 60 2.92 -4.33 -1.27
N LYS A 61 2.52 -4.86 -2.42
CA LYS A 61 1.89 -6.17 -2.53
C LYS A 61 2.96 -7.25 -2.66
N SER A 62 3.51 -7.66 -1.50
CA SER A 62 4.49 -8.73 -1.44
C SER A 62 3.82 -10.09 -1.53
N GLU A 63 4.44 -11.00 -2.24
CA GLU A 63 4.10 -12.42 -2.21
C GLU A 63 5.14 -13.20 -1.40
N SER A 64 4.86 -14.49 -1.14
CA SER A 64 5.74 -15.37 -0.36
C SER A 64 7.20 -15.28 -0.84
N GLY A 65 8.09 -14.86 0.06
CA GLY A 65 9.54 -14.83 -0.17
C GLY A 65 10.10 -13.59 -0.88
N ASN A 66 9.27 -12.66 -1.39
CA ASN A 66 9.79 -11.51 -2.14
C ASN A 66 9.81 -10.17 -1.38
N ALA A 67 9.32 -10.10 -0.15
CA ALA A 67 9.15 -8.86 0.61
C ALA A 67 10.41 -7.99 0.66
N ALA A 68 11.55 -8.56 1.07
CA ALA A 68 12.81 -7.82 1.17
C ALA A 68 13.29 -7.32 -0.20
N ARG A 69 13.21 -8.16 -1.24
CA ARG A 69 13.62 -7.80 -2.60
C ARG A 69 12.74 -6.69 -3.18
N LEU A 70 11.41 -6.79 -3.00
CA LEU A 70 10.46 -5.77 -3.45
C LEU A 70 10.71 -4.45 -2.71
N THR A 71 10.80 -4.49 -1.38
CA THR A 71 11.03 -3.30 -0.56
C THR A 71 12.34 -2.61 -0.93
N ALA A 72 13.42 -3.38 -1.08
CA ALA A 72 14.72 -2.84 -1.52
C ALA A 72 14.62 -2.20 -2.91
N ALA A 73 13.90 -2.83 -3.86
CA ALA A 73 13.72 -2.28 -5.20
C ALA A 73 12.94 -0.96 -5.19
N VAL A 74 11.86 -0.88 -4.41
CA VAL A 74 11.07 0.35 -4.22
C VAL A 74 11.94 1.43 -3.60
N CYS A 75 12.66 1.14 -2.51
CA CYS A 75 13.54 2.11 -1.85
C CYS A 75 14.66 2.63 -2.75
N ARG A 76 15.25 1.79 -3.62
CA ARG A 76 16.22 2.26 -4.61
C ARG A 76 15.59 3.22 -5.62
N THR A 77 14.36 2.94 -6.07
CA THR A 77 13.64 3.83 -6.99
C THR A 77 13.26 5.15 -6.35
N LEU A 78 12.91 5.14 -5.06
CA LEU A 78 12.62 6.36 -4.28
C LEU A 78 13.84 7.25 -4.06
N GLY A 79 15.05 6.67 -4.02
CA GLY A 79 16.27 7.42 -3.73
C GLY A 79 16.39 7.89 -2.28
N ALA A 80 17.28 8.85 -2.04
CA ALA A 80 17.59 9.33 -0.69
C ALA A 80 16.57 10.34 -0.15
N ARG A 81 15.90 11.09 -1.04
CA ARG A 81 14.94 12.15 -0.66
C ARG A 81 13.68 12.08 -1.52
N PRO A 82 12.78 11.15 -1.26
CA PRO A 82 11.62 10.92 -2.12
C PRO A 82 10.49 11.93 -1.98
N GLY A 83 10.62 12.94 -1.11
CA GLY A 83 9.50 13.80 -0.69
C GLY A 83 8.61 13.13 0.37
N PRO A 84 7.38 13.58 0.56
CA PRO A 84 6.46 13.01 1.55
C PRO A 84 5.93 11.65 1.06
N VAL A 85 6.54 10.56 1.53
CA VAL A 85 6.19 9.18 1.16
C VAL A 85 5.93 8.33 2.38
N GLY A 86 4.80 7.61 2.38
CA GLY A 86 4.51 6.51 3.27
C GLY A 86 4.49 5.19 2.50
N ILE A 87 5.03 4.13 3.11
CA ILE A 87 4.99 2.77 2.55
C ILE A 87 4.17 1.89 3.47
N MET A 88 3.22 1.15 2.93
CA MET A 88 2.38 0.23 3.69
C MET A 88 2.31 -1.16 3.05
N SER A 89 2.03 -2.18 3.85
CA SER A 89 1.83 -3.56 3.38
C SER A 89 1.04 -4.39 4.39
N PHE A 90 0.39 -5.45 3.92
CA PHE A 90 -0.13 -6.53 4.76
C PHE A 90 0.98 -7.41 5.35
N ASP A 91 2.16 -7.41 4.72
CA ASP A 91 3.29 -8.23 5.10
C ASP A 91 4.18 -7.49 6.12
N LEU A 92 4.19 -8.01 7.34
CA LEU A 92 5.01 -7.47 8.44
C LEU A 92 6.51 -7.38 8.11
N ARG A 93 7.01 -8.21 7.18
CA ARG A 93 8.42 -8.24 6.78
C ARG A 93 8.82 -6.98 6.00
N VAL A 94 7.89 -6.33 5.32
CA VAL A 94 8.10 -5.03 4.67
C VAL A 94 8.41 -3.97 5.73
N GLY A 95 7.56 -3.87 6.77
CA GLY A 95 7.78 -2.94 7.88
C GLY A 95 9.10 -3.22 8.63
N ALA A 96 9.39 -4.49 8.91
CA ALA A 96 10.64 -4.90 9.55
C ALA A 96 11.88 -4.52 8.73
N TRP A 97 11.82 -4.70 7.41
CA TRP A 97 12.89 -4.30 6.50
C TRP A 97 13.11 -2.79 6.50
N LEU A 98 12.02 -2.02 6.39
CA LEU A 98 12.06 -0.55 6.42
C LEU A 98 12.62 -0.04 7.75
N ALA A 99 12.18 -0.59 8.87
CA ALA A 99 12.67 -0.19 10.20
C ALA A 99 14.19 -0.31 10.33
N ARG A 100 14.79 -1.28 9.63
CA ARG A 100 16.23 -1.53 9.67
C ARG A 100 17.04 -0.71 8.65
N HIS A 101 16.50 -0.50 7.44
CA HIS A 101 17.28 0.00 6.30
C HIS A 101 16.85 1.40 5.84
N ARG A 102 15.62 1.82 6.15
CA ARG A 102 15.06 3.13 5.79
C ARG A 102 14.16 3.65 6.92
N PRO A 103 14.74 3.89 8.11
CA PRO A 103 13.98 4.42 9.26
C PRO A 103 13.42 5.83 9.03
N ASP A 104 13.91 6.52 8.00
CA ASP A 104 13.44 7.82 7.52
C ASP A 104 12.06 7.77 6.86
N LEU A 105 11.64 6.60 6.34
CA LEU A 105 10.35 6.45 5.67
C LEU A 105 9.24 6.05 6.66
N ARG A 106 8.05 6.65 6.49
CA ARG A 106 6.86 6.27 7.27
C ARG A 106 6.36 4.87 6.88
N ARG A 107 6.18 4.02 7.90
CA ARG A 107 5.81 2.60 7.75
C ARG A 107 4.36 2.39 8.15
N GLY A 108 3.56 1.89 7.22
CA GLY A 108 2.19 1.47 7.46
C GLY A 108 2.04 -0.05 7.56
N LEU A 109 1.20 -0.50 8.47
CA LEU A 109 0.78 -1.89 8.53
C LEU A 109 -0.70 -1.99 8.18
N ILE A 110 -1.02 -2.84 7.19
CA ILE A 110 -2.40 -3.06 6.75
C ILE A 110 -2.97 -4.30 7.45
N PHE A 111 -4.20 -4.18 7.92
CA PHE A 111 -4.98 -5.29 8.47
C PHE A 111 -6.27 -5.50 7.66
N SER A 112 -6.61 -6.78 7.44
CA SER A 112 -7.82 -7.18 6.71
C SER A 112 -9.03 -7.44 7.62
N GLY A 113 -8.82 -7.40 8.94
CA GLY A 113 -9.84 -7.75 9.91
C GLY A 113 -10.00 -9.23 10.23
N ARG A 114 -9.24 -10.06 9.55
CA ARG A 114 -9.28 -11.53 9.74
C ARG A 114 -8.19 -12.05 10.68
N GLU A 115 -7.30 -11.17 11.15
CA GLU A 115 -6.18 -11.55 11.98
C GLU A 115 -6.58 -11.87 13.41
N GLN A 116 -6.09 -13.00 13.92
CA GLN A 116 -6.21 -13.36 15.33
C GLN A 116 -5.40 -12.39 16.21
N ARG A 117 -5.83 -12.22 17.47
CA ARG A 117 -5.19 -11.28 18.43
C ARG A 117 -3.68 -11.46 18.55
N PHE A 118 -3.21 -12.70 18.64
CA PHE A 118 -1.78 -13.02 18.75
C PHE A 118 -0.99 -12.67 17.48
N ALA A 119 -1.52 -13.03 16.30
CA ALA A 119 -0.91 -12.68 15.03
C ALA A 119 -0.81 -11.15 14.84
N ARG A 120 -1.84 -10.43 15.24
CA ARG A 120 -1.87 -8.96 15.22
C ARG A 120 -0.79 -8.36 16.12
N TRP A 121 -0.64 -8.88 17.34
CA TRP A 121 0.41 -8.45 18.25
C TRP A 121 1.82 -8.67 17.67
N ILE A 122 2.09 -9.84 17.09
CA ILE A 122 3.36 -10.14 16.41
C ILE A 122 3.59 -9.16 15.26
N LYS A 123 2.58 -8.93 14.41
CA LYS A 123 2.67 -7.99 13.29
C LYS A 123 3.07 -6.59 13.77
N MET A 124 2.43 -6.08 14.81
CA MET A 124 2.74 -4.77 15.40
C MET A 124 4.17 -4.71 15.93
N LEU A 125 4.59 -5.71 16.72
CA LEU A 125 5.91 -5.75 17.33
C LEU A 125 7.03 -5.79 16.29
N VAL A 126 6.87 -6.60 15.24
CA VAL A 126 7.90 -6.84 14.24
C VAL A 126 7.97 -5.70 13.21
N SER A 127 6.82 -5.22 12.72
CA SER A 127 6.80 -4.17 11.70
C SER A 127 7.03 -2.77 12.26
N ARG A 128 6.77 -2.54 13.55
CA ARG A 128 6.87 -1.23 14.24
C ARG A 128 6.26 -0.11 13.40
N PRO A 129 4.94 -0.17 13.12
CA PRO A 129 4.32 0.76 12.20
C PRO A 129 4.22 2.16 12.79
N ASP A 130 4.39 3.17 11.95
CA ASP A 130 4.15 4.59 12.27
C ASP A 130 2.67 4.96 12.07
N PHE A 131 1.91 4.13 11.34
CA PHE A 131 0.46 4.25 11.15
C PHE A 131 -0.16 2.89 10.81
N LEU A 132 -1.48 2.77 11.00
CA LEU A 132 -2.26 1.60 10.60
C LEU A 132 -3.13 1.93 9.39
N SER A 133 -3.38 0.92 8.55
CA SER A 133 -4.35 1.00 7.46
C SER A 133 -5.36 -0.14 7.62
N LEU A 134 -6.63 0.19 7.84
CA LEU A 134 -7.66 -0.74 8.29
C LEU A 134 -8.85 -0.73 7.35
N GLY A 135 -9.48 -1.89 7.17
CA GLY A 135 -10.79 -1.96 6.54
C GLY A 135 -11.87 -1.29 7.41
N VAL A 136 -12.89 -0.73 6.79
CA VAL A 136 -14.02 -0.08 7.49
C VAL A 136 -14.61 -0.93 8.63
N PRO A 137 -14.79 -2.26 8.50
CA PRO A 137 -15.34 -3.09 9.57
C PRO A 137 -14.46 -3.16 10.84
N GLU A 138 -13.16 -2.90 10.72
CA GLU A 138 -12.23 -2.93 11.84
C GLU A 138 -12.30 -1.67 12.71
N LEU A 139 -12.76 -0.57 12.12
CA LEU A 139 -12.78 0.72 12.76
C LEU A 139 -13.73 0.71 13.97
N GLY A 140 -13.24 1.08 15.12
CA GLY A 140 -13.98 1.00 16.39
C GLY A 140 -13.55 -0.13 17.32
N ALA A 141 -12.74 -1.08 16.83
CA ALA A 141 -12.21 -2.11 17.72
C ALA A 141 -11.32 -1.52 18.84
N PRO A 142 -11.46 -1.94 20.10
CA PRO A 142 -10.78 -1.32 21.24
C PRO A 142 -9.26 -1.34 21.16
N TRP A 143 -8.68 -2.30 20.43
CA TRP A 143 -7.22 -2.42 20.29
C TRP A 143 -6.62 -1.29 19.44
N ILE A 144 -7.40 -0.70 18.52
CA ILE A 144 -6.94 0.38 17.64
C ILE A 144 -6.56 1.61 18.46
N ARG A 145 -7.42 1.98 19.42
CA ARG A 145 -7.15 3.11 20.32
C ARG A 145 -5.90 2.88 21.17
N ARG A 146 -5.62 1.63 21.53
CA ARG A 146 -4.42 1.26 22.30
C ARG A 146 -3.14 1.24 21.47
N ALA A 147 -3.26 1.18 20.14
CA ALA A 147 -2.10 1.19 19.25
C ALA A 147 -1.35 2.54 19.27
N GLY A 148 -2.05 3.65 19.58
CA GLY A 148 -1.44 4.96 19.78
C GLY A 148 -0.81 5.58 18.53
N VAL A 149 -1.19 5.11 17.34
CA VAL A 149 -0.67 5.59 16.04
C VAL A 149 -1.82 6.05 15.14
N PRO A 150 -1.56 6.93 14.16
CA PRO A 150 -2.56 7.35 13.18
C PRO A 150 -3.21 6.15 12.47
N VAL A 151 -4.50 6.30 12.14
CA VAL A 151 -5.30 5.26 11.48
C VAL A 151 -5.83 5.77 10.15
N TYR A 152 -5.52 5.07 9.08
CA TYR A 152 -6.06 5.27 7.74
C TYR A 152 -7.08 4.18 7.47
N VAL A 153 -8.21 4.54 6.86
CA VAL A 153 -9.33 3.61 6.64
C VAL A 153 -9.62 3.43 5.16
N TRP A 154 -9.74 2.19 4.73
CA TRP A 154 -10.05 1.78 3.36
C TRP A 154 -11.16 0.70 3.33
N THR A 155 -11.91 0.54 2.29
CA THR A 155 -12.07 1.47 1.19
C THR A 155 -13.34 2.25 1.41
N ILE A 156 -13.30 3.55 1.31
CA ILE A 156 -14.50 4.39 1.38
C ILE A 156 -15.05 4.53 -0.03
N SER A 157 -16.26 4.03 -0.26
CA SER A 157 -16.93 4.01 -1.57
C SER A 157 -18.20 4.86 -1.64
N ASP A 158 -18.67 5.37 -0.49
CA ASP A 158 -19.91 6.12 -0.39
C ASP A 158 -19.92 7.14 0.77
N ALA A 159 -20.93 7.99 0.77
CA ALA A 159 -21.09 9.04 1.77
C ALA A 159 -21.37 8.49 3.18
N VAL A 160 -22.01 7.33 3.30
CA VAL A 160 -22.35 6.72 4.60
C VAL A 160 -21.07 6.21 5.27
N GLY A 161 -20.24 5.47 4.52
CA GLY A 161 -18.93 5.01 4.99
C GLY A 161 -18.04 6.18 5.39
N ARG A 162 -18.04 7.26 4.60
CA ARG A 162 -17.28 8.48 4.89
C ARG A 162 -17.75 9.14 6.19
N ALA A 163 -19.03 9.33 6.37
CA ALA A 163 -19.61 9.95 7.57
C ALA A 163 -19.30 9.13 8.83
N TRP A 164 -19.33 7.80 8.71
CA TRP A 164 -19.02 6.92 9.83
C TRP A 164 -17.54 6.84 10.16
N ALA A 165 -16.68 6.74 9.15
CA ALA A 165 -15.24 6.56 9.33
C ALA A 165 -14.50 7.87 9.65
N GLY A 166 -14.93 9.00 9.11
CA GLY A 166 -14.24 10.29 9.24
C GLY A 166 -13.89 10.66 10.68
N PRO A 167 -14.84 10.70 11.63
CA PRO A 167 -14.55 11.06 13.02
C PRO A 167 -13.70 10.03 13.79
N ARG A 168 -13.48 8.85 13.23
CA ARG A 168 -12.83 7.68 13.88
C ARG A 168 -11.45 7.37 13.31
N SER A 169 -11.03 8.10 12.29
CA SER A 169 -9.77 7.86 11.59
C SER A 169 -8.98 9.15 11.39
N THR A 170 -7.70 9.01 11.08
CA THR A 170 -6.83 10.15 10.74
C THR A 170 -6.98 10.56 9.28
N ALA A 171 -7.19 9.58 8.39
CA ALA A 171 -7.38 9.80 6.96
C ALA A 171 -8.22 8.70 6.34
N LEU A 172 -8.87 9.04 5.23
CA LEU A 172 -9.70 8.13 4.44
C LEU A 172 -9.00 7.80 3.12
N ILE A 173 -8.99 6.52 2.78
CA ILE A 173 -8.59 6.02 1.46
C ILE A 173 -9.87 5.62 0.74
N TRP A 174 -10.17 6.30 -0.36
CA TRP A 174 -11.45 6.17 -1.04
C TRP A 174 -11.29 5.89 -2.53
N GLU A 175 -12.29 5.28 -3.12
CA GLU A 175 -12.39 4.91 -4.53
C GLU A 175 -13.73 5.40 -5.10
N ALA A 176 -13.80 5.54 -6.43
CA ALA A 176 -15.01 5.95 -7.16
C ALA A 176 -15.65 7.20 -6.55
N ASP A 177 -16.94 7.12 -6.21
CA ASP A 177 -17.73 8.22 -5.66
C ASP A 177 -17.58 8.39 -4.13
N GLY A 178 -16.65 7.69 -3.50
CA GLY A 178 -16.29 7.88 -2.09
C GLY A 178 -15.62 9.23 -1.80
N ARG A 179 -15.41 10.06 -2.82
CA ARG A 179 -14.88 11.43 -2.69
C ARG A 179 -15.76 12.32 -1.82
N PRO A 180 -15.12 13.29 -1.12
CA PRO A 180 -15.85 14.34 -0.42
C PRO A 180 -16.66 15.21 -1.38
#